data_3977c485a470264852ac84762458d6a3
#
_entry.id   3977c485a470264852ac84762458d6a3
#
_cell.length_a   1.000
_cell.length_b   1.000
_cell.length_c   1.000
_cell.angle_alpha   90.00
_cell.angle_beta   90.00
_cell.angle_gamma   90.00
#
_symmetry.space_group_name_H-M   'P 1'
#
loop_
_entity.id
_entity.type
_entity.pdbx_description
1 polymer ?
#
loop_
_entity_poly.entity_id
_entity_poly.type
_entity_poly.pdbx_seq_one_letter_code
_entity_poly.pdbx_strand_id
1 'polypeptide(L)'
;QELSRRISTATGIKATTSLTAVVDALRVLGIKRPAIATSYLADIDARLVDVLQQSGFRVAGIRGMGLKRSIDMGKVMPEETYRLACAVARAATDADGIFISCGNLRSFEAIEPLEKDTGLPVVTSNQAGLWQALRMAGVQERLPNLGLLLRDY
;
A
#
# COMPACT_ATOMS: atom_id res chain seq x y z
N GLN A 1 5.52 14.93 0.17
CA GLN A 1 4.89 16.12 0.82
C GLN A 1 5.04 17.39 -0.03
N GLU A 2 6.22 17.67 -0.61
CA GLU A 2 6.45 18.88 -1.42
C GLU A 2 5.49 18.98 -2.62
N LEU A 3 5.30 17.89 -3.37
CA LEU A 3 4.39 17.87 -4.52
C LEU A 3 2.94 18.17 -4.11
N SER A 4 2.45 17.54 -3.04
CA SER A 4 1.10 17.80 -2.50
C SER A 4 0.93 19.26 -2.12
N ARG A 5 1.92 19.85 -1.44
CA ARG A 5 1.93 21.26 -1.06
C ARG A 5 1.85 22.17 -2.29
N ARG A 6 2.67 21.91 -3.32
CA ARG A 6 2.67 22.70 -4.56
C ARG A 6 1.33 22.66 -5.27
N ILE A 7 0.73 21.48 -5.38
CA ILE A 7 -0.61 21.34 -5.99
C ILE A 7 -1.63 22.13 -5.18
N SER A 8 -1.67 21.94 -3.86
CA SER A 8 -2.62 22.64 -3.01
C SER A 8 -2.47 24.16 -3.07
N THR A 9 -1.23 24.66 -3.10
CA THR A 9 -0.96 26.10 -3.22
C THR A 9 -1.43 26.67 -4.57
N ALA A 10 -1.21 25.91 -5.66
CA ALA A 10 -1.56 26.36 -7.00
C ALA A 10 -3.06 26.30 -7.30
N THR A 11 -3.80 25.40 -6.64
CA THR A 11 -5.21 25.12 -6.98
C THR A 11 -6.20 25.53 -5.90
N GLY A 12 -5.75 25.78 -4.67
CA GLY A 12 -6.60 25.94 -3.50
C GLY A 12 -7.27 24.63 -3.02
N ILE A 13 -6.98 23.50 -3.67
CA ILE A 13 -7.58 22.20 -3.35
C ILE A 13 -6.57 21.35 -2.58
N LYS A 14 -7.04 20.69 -1.52
CA LYS A 14 -6.20 19.74 -0.78
C LYS A 14 -5.72 18.63 -1.72
N ALA A 15 -4.44 18.30 -1.67
CA ALA A 15 -3.83 17.27 -2.50
C ALA A 15 -2.99 16.30 -1.70
N THR A 16 -2.94 15.05 -2.16
CA THR A 16 -2.05 14.02 -1.64
C THR A 16 -1.32 13.31 -2.78
N THR A 17 -0.42 12.40 -2.45
CA THR A 17 0.22 11.46 -3.39
C THR A 17 0.03 10.05 -2.88
N SER A 18 0.10 9.05 -3.77
CA SER A 18 0.00 7.64 -3.39
C SER A 18 0.95 7.28 -2.25
N LEU A 19 2.20 7.76 -2.31
CA LEU A 19 3.17 7.47 -1.26
C LEU A 19 2.83 8.14 0.07
N THR A 20 2.37 9.40 0.06
CA THR A 20 1.92 10.08 1.28
C THR A 20 0.75 9.33 1.89
N ALA A 21 -0.23 8.94 1.08
CA ALA A 21 -1.38 8.17 1.53
C ALA A 21 -0.99 6.82 2.15
N VAL A 22 -0.04 6.12 1.53
CA VAL A 22 0.47 4.84 2.06
C VAL A 22 1.18 5.04 3.40
N VAL A 23 2.05 6.03 3.52
CA VAL A 23 2.74 6.34 4.79
C VAL A 23 1.75 6.64 5.91
N ASP A 24 0.72 7.42 5.63
CA ASP A 24 -0.31 7.76 6.61
C ASP A 24 -1.20 6.54 6.95
N ALA A 25 -1.55 5.71 5.97
CA ALA A 25 -2.29 4.48 6.17
C ALA A 25 -1.52 3.46 7.04
N LEU A 26 -0.23 3.26 6.77
CA LEU A 26 0.63 2.39 7.58
C LEU A 26 0.69 2.88 9.03
N ARG A 27 0.80 4.19 9.25
CA ARG A 27 0.83 4.80 10.59
C ARG A 27 -0.48 4.62 11.34
N VAL A 28 -1.61 4.87 10.68
CA VAL A 28 -2.94 4.77 11.30
C VAL A 28 -3.25 3.33 11.71
N LEU A 29 -2.78 2.34 10.95
CA LEU A 29 -2.90 0.92 11.29
C LEU A 29 -1.82 0.43 12.27
N GLY A 30 -0.91 1.31 12.73
CA GLY A 30 0.15 0.95 13.67
C GLY A 30 1.26 0.06 13.09
N ILE A 31 1.32 -0.07 11.77
CA ILE A 31 2.34 -0.87 11.08
C ILE A 31 3.69 -0.15 11.16
N LYS A 32 4.70 -0.85 11.64
CA LYS A 32 6.08 -0.34 11.75
C LYS A 32 7.06 -1.16 10.92
N ARG A 33 6.74 -2.43 10.67
CA ARG A 33 7.58 -3.40 9.97
C ARG A 33 6.79 -4.07 8.85
N PRO A 34 6.51 -3.35 7.74
CA PRO A 34 5.76 -3.92 6.64
C PRO A 34 6.54 -5.01 5.90
N ALA A 35 5.86 -6.11 5.57
CA ALA A 35 6.23 -7.03 4.50
C ALA A 35 5.66 -6.49 3.19
N ILE A 36 6.49 -6.33 2.14
CA ILE A 36 6.12 -5.59 0.94
C ILE A 36 6.09 -6.51 -0.28
N ALA A 37 4.94 -6.53 -0.96
CA ALA A 37 4.78 -7.13 -2.27
C ALA A 37 4.68 -6.04 -3.34
N THR A 38 5.42 -6.18 -4.43
CA THR A 38 5.41 -5.21 -5.52
C THR A 38 5.32 -5.90 -6.88
N SER A 39 5.02 -5.13 -7.93
CA SER A 39 5.16 -5.60 -9.30
C SER A 39 6.52 -5.23 -9.92
N TYR A 40 7.36 -4.49 -9.22
CA TYR A 40 8.49 -3.75 -9.77
C TYR A 40 9.74 -4.60 -9.98
N LEU A 41 10.72 -3.97 -10.66
CA LEU A 41 12.09 -4.42 -10.76
C LEU A 41 12.84 -4.11 -9.43
N ALA A 42 13.93 -4.82 -9.19
CA ALA A 42 14.69 -4.72 -7.95
C ALA A 42 15.24 -3.32 -7.63
N ASP A 43 15.59 -2.54 -8.66
CA ASP A 43 16.06 -1.16 -8.49
C ASP A 43 14.96 -0.20 -8.03
N ILE A 44 13.71 -0.43 -8.44
CA ILE A 44 12.55 0.32 -7.96
C ILE A 44 12.18 -0.12 -6.54
N ASP A 45 12.24 -1.41 -6.27
CA ASP A 45 12.03 -1.96 -4.92
C ASP A 45 13.02 -1.36 -3.92
N ALA A 46 14.31 -1.26 -4.27
CA ALA A 46 15.33 -0.64 -3.42
C ALA A 46 14.98 0.82 -3.09
N ARG A 47 14.56 1.61 -4.08
CA ARG A 47 14.13 3.00 -3.86
C ARG A 47 12.90 3.10 -2.95
N LEU A 48 11.95 2.17 -3.08
CA LEU A 48 10.79 2.12 -2.20
C LEU A 48 11.19 1.84 -0.76
N VAL A 49 12.11 0.90 -0.55
CA VAL A 49 12.68 0.60 0.77
C VAL A 49 13.32 1.85 1.39
N ASP A 50 14.18 2.55 0.63
CA ASP A 50 14.85 3.76 1.12
C ASP A 50 13.85 4.83 1.56
N VAL A 51 12.81 5.06 0.77
CA VAL A 51 11.78 6.06 1.09
C VAL A 51 10.97 5.68 2.33
N LEU A 52 10.63 4.41 2.49
CA LEU A 52 9.91 3.95 3.68
C LEU A 52 10.80 4.02 4.93
N GLN A 53 12.09 3.68 4.83
CA GLN A 53 13.05 3.82 5.93
C GLN A 53 13.22 5.29 6.33
N GLN A 54 13.35 6.21 5.39
CA GLN A 54 13.37 7.65 5.65
C GLN A 54 12.06 8.16 6.28
N SER A 55 10.95 7.45 6.06
CA SER A 55 9.65 7.75 6.67
C SER A 55 9.46 7.12 8.06
N GLY A 56 10.47 6.40 8.57
CA GLY A 56 10.51 5.81 9.91
C GLY A 56 10.03 4.36 10.00
N PHE A 57 9.87 3.66 8.88
CA PHE A 57 9.52 2.23 8.85
C PHE A 57 10.76 1.35 8.77
N ARG A 58 10.70 0.16 9.34
CA ARG A 58 11.70 -0.89 9.17
C ARG A 58 11.13 -1.98 8.27
N VAL A 59 11.44 -1.95 6.99
CA VAL A 59 10.96 -2.96 6.04
C VAL A 59 11.38 -4.36 6.48
N ALA A 60 10.42 -5.22 6.79
CA ALA A 60 10.66 -6.60 7.25
C ALA A 60 11.08 -7.53 6.09
N GLY A 61 10.56 -7.26 4.90
CA GLY A 61 10.91 -7.96 3.68
C GLY A 61 10.25 -7.33 2.47
N ILE A 62 10.84 -7.51 1.31
CA ILE A 62 10.27 -7.02 0.04
C ILE A 62 10.50 -8.04 -1.08
N ARG A 63 9.52 -8.21 -1.94
CA ARG A 63 9.62 -9.02 -3.15
C ARG A 63 8.78 -8.44 -4.28
N GLY A 64 9.43 -8.22 -5.42
CA GLY A 64 8.80 -7.78 -6.66
C GLY A 64 8.53 -8.93 -7.64
N MET A 65 7.57 -8.73 -8.54
CA MET A 65 7.31 -9.63 -9.66
C MET A 65 8.30 -9.44 -10.81
N GLY A 66 9.13 -8.38 -10.80
CA GLY A 66 10.11 -8.08 -11.84
C GLY A 66 9.48 -7.60 -13.16
N LEU A 67 8.28 -7.02 -13.11
CA LEU A 67 7.58 -6.54 -14.30
C LEU A 67 8.08 -5.15 -14.71
N LYS A 68 8.34 -4.99 -16.01
CA LYS A 68 8.90 -3.77 -16.57
C LYS A 68 7.84 -2.83 -17.13
N ARG A 69 6.79 -3.36 -17.71
CA ARG A 69 5.78 -2.57 -18.44
C ARG A 69 4.50 -2.46 -17.60
N SER A 70 3.94 -1.26 -17.52
CA SER A 70 2.68 -1.00 -16.80
C SER A 70 1.52 -1.86 -17.29
N ILE A 71 1.47 -2.15 -18.61
CA ILE A 71 0.43 -3.00 -19.19
C ILE A 71 0.52 -4.44 -18.67
N ASP A 72 1.70 -4.96 -18.38
CA ASP A 72 1.87 -6.31 -17.86
C ASP A 72 1.50 -6.36 -16.37
N MET A 73 1.76 -5.29 -15.63
CA MET A 73 1.31 -5.15 -14.23
C MET A 73 -0.23 -5.17 -14.13
N GLY A 74 -0.92 -4.51 -15.06
CA GLY A 74 -2.39 -4.50 -15.10
C GLY A 74 -3.04 -5.83 -15.49
N LYS A 75 -2.27 -6.77 -16.04
CA LYS A 75 -2.72 -8.12 -16.39
C LYS A 75 -2.56 -9.13 -15.24
N VAL A 76 -1.85 -8.75 -14.19
CA VAL A 76 -1.66 -9.61 -13.01
C VAL A 76 -3.01 -9.87 -12.35
N MET A 77 -3.32 -11.15 -12.17
CA MET A 77 -4.58 -11.56 -11.53
C MET A 77 -4.50 -11.35 -10.01
N PRO A 78 -5.64 -11.06 -9.34
CA PRO A 78 -5.67 -10.88 -7.88
C PRO A 78 -5.06 -12.04 -7.10
N GLU A 79 -5.23 -13.28 -7.57
CA GLU A 79 -4.68 -14.48 -6.95
C GLU A 79 -3.15 -14.52 -6.98
N GLU A 80 -2.52 -13.93 -8.01
CA GLU A 80 -1.06 -13.81 -8.10
C GLU A 80 -0.55 -12.77 -7.11
N THR A 81 -1.25 -11.63 -7.01
CA THR A 81 -0.98 -10.59 -6.00
C THR A 81 -1.10 -11.16 -4.59
N TYR A 82 -2.18 -11.89 -4.29
CA TYR A 82 -2.39 -12.56 -3.02
C TYR A 82 -1.26 -13.55 -2.71
N ARG A 83 -0.91 -14.45 -3.65
CA ARG A 83 0.15 -15.44 -3.45
C ARG A 83 1.50 -14.80 -3.16
N LEU A 84 1.85 -13.74 -3.89
CA LEU A 84 3.09 -13.01 -3.64
C LEU A 84 3.09 -12.38 -2.24
N ALA A 85 2.02 -11.69 -1.86
CA ALA A 85 1.91 -11.04 -0.56
C ALA A 85 1.99 -12.05 0.60
N CYS A 86 1.29 -13.20 0.49
CA CYS A 86 1.41 -14.30 1.44
C CYS A 86 2.85 -14.83 1.56
N ALA A 87 3.53 -15.01 0.42
CA ALA A 87 4.90 -15.54 0.42
C ALA A 87 5.87 -14.56 1.10
N VAL A 88 5.72 -13.26 0.88
CA VAL A 88 6.57 -12.25 1.53
C VAL A 88 6.27 -12.19 3.03
N ALA A 89 5.00 -12.15 3.42
CA ALA A 89 4.61 -12.12 4.83
C ALA A 89 5.11 -13.34 5.62
N ARG A 90 5.04 -14.54 5.04
CA ARG A 90 5.56 -15.76 5.65
C ARG A 90 7.09 -15.76 5.79
N ALA A 91 7.81 -15.17 4.83
CA ALA A 91 9.26 -15.06 4.90
C ALA A 91 9.74 -13.98 5.89
N ALA A 92 8.94 -12.94 6.09
CA ALA A 92 9.22 -11.83 7.01
C ALA A 92 8.53 -12.07 8.35
N THR A 93 9.06 -12.98 9.16
CA THR A 93 8.43 -13.47 10.41
C THR A 93 8.23 -12.41 11.48
N ASP A 94 8.88 -11.27 11.37
CA ASP A 94 8.73 -10.12 12.27
C ASP A 94 7.89 -8.98 11.69
N ALA A 95 7.25 -9.21 10.54
CA ALA A 95 6.33 -8.24 9.95
C ALA A 95 5.10 -8.03 10.84
N ASP A 96 4.65 -6.78 10.95
CA ASP A 96 3.43 -6.39 11.67
C ASP A 96 2.33 -5.86 10.75
N GLY A 97 2.54 -5.97 9.42
CA GLY A 97 1.55 -5.64 8.40
C GLY A 97 2.07 -5.97 7.01
N ILE A 98 1.18 -5.91 6.03
CA ILE A 98 1.49 -6.16 4.62
C ILE A 98 1.25 -4.88 3.82
N PHE A 99 2.19 -4.55 2.93
CA PHE A 99 2.00 -3.48 1.96
C PHE A 99 2.11 -4.01 0.54
N ILE A 100 1.07 -3.77 -0.29
CA ILE A 100 1.07 -4.10 -1.72
C ILE A 100 1.25 -2.82 -2.51
N SER A 101 2.41 -2.67 -3.14
CA SER A 101 2.79 -1.46 -3.87
C SER A 101 2.66 -1.65 -5.37
N CYS A 102 1.74 -0.99 -5.98
CA CYS A 102 1.58 -0.66 -7.39
C CYS A 102 0.13 -0.25 -7.68
N GLY A 103 -0.06 0.94 -8.24
CA GLY A 103 -1.39 1.43 -8.64
C GLY A 103 -2.04 0.63 -9.79
N ASN A 104 -1.25 -0.14 -10.55
CA ASN A 104 -1.78 -0.94 -11.66
C ASN A 104 -2.18 -2.36 -11.24
N LEU A 105 -1.79 -2.82 -10.04
CA LEU A 105 -2.22 -4.14 -9.56
C LEU A 105 -3.68 -4.12 -9.13
N ARG A 106 -4.39 -5.17 -9.48
CA ARG A 106 -5.71 -5.50 -8.94
C ARG A 106 -5.52 -6.05 -7.54
N SER A 107 -5.48 -5.16 -6.56
CA SER A 107 -5.10 -5.49 -5.18
C SER A 107 -6.25 -5.45 -4.19
N PHE A 108 -7.39 -4.83 -4.53
CA PHE A 108 -8.54 -4.77 -3.61
C PHE A 108 -9.08 -6.15 -3.26
N GLU A 109 -9.18 -7.04 -4.24
CA GLU A 109 -9.71 -8.40 -4.07
C GLU A 109 -8.81 -9.27 -3.17
N ALA A 110 -7.54 -8.90 -3.01
CA ALA A 110 -6.60 -9.63 -2.17
C ALA A 110 -6.60 -9.18 -0.69
N ILE A 111 -7.15 -8.00 -0.36
CA ILE A 111 -7.02 -7.40 0.97
C ILE A 111 -7.65 -8.29 2.05
N GLU A 112 -8.96 -8.53 1.98
CA GLU A 112 -9.65 -9.30 3.02
C GLU A 112 -9.15 -10.75 3.16
N PRO A 113 -8.92 -11.50 2.05
CA PRO A 113 -8.30 -12.81 2.16
C PRO A 113 -6.95 -12.79 2.86
N LEU A 114 -6.09 -11.78 2.56
CA LEU A 114 -4.79 -11.64 3.23
C LEU A 114 -4.94 -11.35 4.71
N GLU A 115 -5.79 -10.38 5.10
CA GLU A 115 -6.03 -10.06 6.50
C GLU A 115 -6.55 -11.26 7.28
N LYS A 116 -7.48 -12.02 6.69
CA LYS A 116 -8.05 -13.23 7.28
C LYS A 116 -7.00 -14.34 7.46
N ASP A 117 -6.20 -14.59 6.44
CA ASP A 117 -5.31 -15.77 6.41
C ASP A 117 -3.98 -15.51 7.13
N THR A 118 -3.54 -14.25 7.22
CA THR A 118 -2.28 -13.88 7.87
C THR A 118 -2.46 -13.28 9.27
N GLY A 119 -3.66 -12.76 9.58
CA GLY A 119 -3.91 -12.00 10.79
C GLY A 119 -3.23 -10.63 10.82
N LEU A 120 -2.62 -10.21 9.71
CA LEU A 120 -1.89 -8.93 9.58
C LEU A 120 -2.76 -7.89 8.86
N PRO A 121 -2.75 -6.61 9.30
CA PRO A 121 -3.38 -5.54 8.53
C PRO A 121 -2.72 -5.38 7.16
N VAL A 122 -3.53 -5.08 6.15
CA VAL A 122 -3.09 -4.93 4.75
C VAL A 122 -3.32 -3.50 4.28
N VAL A 123 -2.31 -2.91 3.66
CA VAL A 123 -2.39 -1.63 2.94
C VAL A 123 -2.06 -1.88 1.48
N THR A 124 -2.84 -1.30 0.57
CA THR A 124 -2.47 -1.23 -0.85
C THR A 124 -2.36 0.21 -1.31
N SER A 125 -1.58 0.47 -2.36
CA SER A 125 -1.43 1.83 -2.91
C SER A 125 -2.79 2.44 -3.30
N ASN A 126 -3.67 1.65 -3.90
CA ASN A 126 -4.99 2.09 -4.35
C ASN A 126 -5.95 2.34 -3.18
N GLN A 127 -5.98 1.42 -2.20
CA GLN A 127 -6.82 1.55 -1.01
C GLN A 127 -6.41 2.78 -0.18
N ALA A 128 -5.12 2.97 0.07
CA ALA A 128 -4.59 4.10 0.82
C ALA A 128 -4.93 5.44 0.14
N GLY A 129 -4.77 5.49 -1.20
CA GLY A 129 -5.13 6.67 -1.99
C GLY A 129 -6.62 7.00 -1.89
N LEU A 130 -7.49 6.00 -2.03
CA LEU A 130 -8.94 6.16 -1.88
C LEU A 130 -9.30 6.60 -0.45
N TRP A 131 -8.80 5.92 0.56
CA TRP A 131 -9.02 6.25 1.96
C TRP A 131 -8.66 7.71 2.26
N GLN A 132 -7.46 8.13 1.91
CA GLN A 132 -7.01 9.48 2.19
C GLN A 132 -7.82 10.53 1.42
N ALA A 133 -8.16 10.27 0.15
CA ALA A 133 -9.00 11.17 -0.65
C ALA A 133 -10.39 11.36 -0.04
N LEU A 134 -11.03 10.28 0.42
CA LEU A 134 -12.32 10.35 1.11
C LEU A 134 -12.23 11.18 2.39
N ARG A 135 -11.23 10.93 3.25
CA ARG A 135 -11.02 11.68 4.50
C ARG A 135 -10.73 13.17 4.25
N MET A 136 -9.94 13.48 3.21
CA MET A 136 -9.69 14.88 2.79
C MET A 136 -10.94 15.58 2.26
N ALA A 137 -11.85 14.85 1.63
CA ALA A 137 -13.15 15.36 1.16
C ALA A 137 -14.19 15.47 2.30
N GLY A 138 -13.86 15.08 3.53
CA GLY A 138 -14.78 15.09 4.67
C GLY A 138 -15.71 13.90 4.75
N VAL A 139 -15.55 12.90 3.88
CA VAL A 139 -16.33 11.66 3.90
C VAL A 139 -15.78 10.77 5.01
N GLN A 140 -16.59 10.49 6.03
CA GLN A 140 -16.24 9.66 7.18
C GLN A 140 -16.90 8.28 7.15
N GLU A 141 -17.60 7.98 6.07
CA GLU A 141 -18.29 6.69 5.91
C GLU A 141 -17.31 5.52 5.99
N ARG A 142 -17.69 4.51 6.73
CA ARG A 142 -16.94 3.26 6.87
C ARG A 142 -17.37 2.30 5.78
N LEU A 143 -16.41 1.75 5.07
CA LEU A 143 -16.66 0.86 3.95
C LEU A 143 -16.27 -0.57 4.35
N PRO A 144 -17.22 -1.39 4.81
CA PRO A 144 -16.96 -2.80 5.07
C PRO A 144 -16.55 -3.51 3.77
N ASN A 145 -15.90 -4.64 3.87
CA ASN A 145 -15.43 -5.47 2.75
C ASN A 145 -14.30 -4.85 1.89
N LEU A 146 -13.62 -3.83 2.42
CA LEU A 146 -12.46 -3.22 1.77
C LEU A 146 -11.22 -3.18 2.70
N GLY A 147 -11.18 -4.12 3.67
CA GLY A 147 -10.10 -4.27 4.63
C GLY A 147 -10.18 -3.32 5.83
N LEU A 148 -9.31 -3.57 6.81
CA LEU A 148 -9.27 -2.84 8.10
C LEU A 148 -9.20 -1.31 7.93
N LEU A 149 -8.40 -0.82 6.98
CA LEU A 149 -8.19 0.61 6.78
C LEU A 149 -9.50 1.35 6.46
N LEU A 150 -10.28 0.88 5.52
CA LEU A 150 -11.55 1.52 5.11
C LEU A 150 -12.73 1.17 6.01
N ARG A 151 -12.62 0.05 6.75
CA ARG A 151 -13.64 -0.37 7.70
C ARG A 151 -13.58 0.41 9.01
N ASP A 152 -12.38 0.65 9.55
CA ASP A 152 -12.21 1.11 10.94
C ASP A 152 -11.71 2.56 11.04
N TYR A 153 -11.14 3.11 9.97
CA TYR A 153 -10.51 4.43 9.91
C TYR A 153 -11.03 5.24 8.72
#